data_ddea8df6ca112d6e8469455d530c8bd8
#
_entry.id   ddea8df6ca112d6e8469455d530c8bd8
#
_cell.length_a   1.000
_cell.length_b   1.000
_cell.length_c   1.000
_cell.angle_alpha   90.00
_cell.angle_beta   90.00
_cell.angle_gamma   90.00
#
_symmetry.space_group_name_H-M   'P 1'
#
loop_
_entity.id
_entity.type
_entity.pdbx_description
1 polymer ?
#
loop_
_entity_poly.entity_id
_entity_poly.type
_entity_poly.pdbx_seq_one_letter_code
_entity_poly.pdbx_strand_id
1 'polypeptide(L)'
;MVNTAVTLCGLPLENPVIPASGTFGYGYEFAQIYDINCLGTFSFKGTTLTPRYGNPTPRIAEYAGGLLNSVGLQNPGVEAVIREELPRLREVF
;
A
#
# COMPACT_ATOMS: atom_id res chain seq x y z
N MET A 1 -27.38 8.38 -10.00
CA MET A 1 -26.02 8.12 -9.45
C MET A 1 -25.82 6.62 -9.39
N VAL A 2 -24.70 6.09 -9.84
CA VAL A 2 -24.41 4.66 -9.79
C VAL A 2 -23.97 4.31 -8.37
N ASN A 3 -24.57 3.27 -7.78
CA ASN A 3 -24.12 2.74 -6.50
C ASN A 3 -22.96 1.76 -6.75
N THR A 4 -21.80 2.05 -6.19
CA THR A 4 -20.59 1.23 -6.32
C THR A 4 -20.26 0.47 -5.03
N ALA A 5 -21.09 0.58 -4.00
CA ALA A 5 -20.85 -0.08 -2.72
C ALA A 5 -20.78 -1.60 -2.85
N VAL A 6 -19.84 -2.20 -2.12
CA VAL A 6 -19.60 -3.64 -2.08
C VAL A 6 -19.35 -4.10 -0.65
N THR A 7 -19.41 -5.40 -0.42
CA THR A 7 -19.03 -6.00 0.87
C THR A 7 -17.85 -6.94 0.67
N LEU A 8 -16.78 -6.74 1.42
CA LEU A 8 -15.60 -7.59 1.41
C LEU A 8 -15.44 -8.25 2.79
N CYS A 9 -15.58 -9.58 2.84
CA CYS A 9 -15.47 -10.35 4.10
C CYS A 9 -16.33 -9.79 5.25
N GLY A 10 -17.55 -9.32 4.94
CA GLY A 10 -18.46 -8.71 5.92
C GLY A 10 -18.21 -7.22 6.19
N LEU A 11 -17.12 -6.64 5.67
CA LEU A 11 -16.83 -5.22 5.79
C LEU A 11 -17.49 -4.44 4.63
N PRO A 12 -18.37 -3.48 4.91
CA PRO A 12 -18.95 -2.64 3.86
C PRO A 12 -17.91 -1.64 3.35
N LEU A 13 -17.80 -1.51 2.03
CA LEU A 13 -16.94 -0.55 1.34
C LEU A 13 -17.81 0.30 0.40
N GLU A 14 -17.47 1.57 0.26
CA GLU A 14 -18.19 2.49 -0.63
C GLU A 14 -17.97 2.18 -2.12
N ASN A 15 -16.86 1.52 -2.44
CA ASN A 15 -16.54 1.08 -3.79
C ASN A 15 -15.52 -0.08 -3.77
N PRO A 16 -15.34 -0.81 -4.89
CA PRO A 16 -14.44 -1.96 -4.96
C PRO A 16 -12.98 -1.62 -5.28
N VAL A 17 -12.61 -0.34 -5.32
CA VAL A 17 -11.24 0.04 -5.72
C VAL A 17 -10.29 -0.16 -4.55
N ILE A 18 -9.33 -1.05 -4.74
CA ILE A 18 -8.32 -1.42 -3.73
C ILE A 18 -6.94 -1.39 -4.38
N PRO A 19 -6.11 -0.39 -4.11
CA PRO A 19 -4.72 -0.38 -4.57
C PRO A 19 -3.94 -1.59 -4.06
N ALA A 20 -3.08 -2.13 -4.92
CA ALA A 20 -2.31 -3.32 -4.60
C ALA A 20 -1.16 -3.02 -3.64
N SER A 21 -0.87 -3.97 -2.76
CA SER A 21 0.30 -3.94 -1.89
C SER A 21 1.60 -3.71 -2.68
N GLY A 22 2.49 -2.92 -2.12
CA GLY A 22 3.80 -2.63 -2.71
C GLY A 22 3.80 -1.53 -3.77
N THR A 23 2.63 -1.13 -4.29
CA THR A 23 2.49 -0.03 -5.27
C THR A 23 1.95 1.25 -4.63
N PHE A 24 1.41 1.17 -3.44
CA PHE A 24 0.72 2.26 -2.74
C PHE A 24 1.40 2.69 -1.43
N GLY A 25 2.57 2.15 -1.11
CA GLY A 25 3.29 2.45 0.13
C GLY A 25 2.45 2.15 1.37
N TYR A 26 2.38 3.10 2.27
CA TYR A 26 1.47 3.10 3.42
C TYR A 26 0.26 4.02 3.23
N GLY A 27 0.09 4.60 2.05
CA GLY A 27 -1.07 5.38 1.65
C GLY A 27 -0.92 6.89 1.88
N TYR A 28 -0.36 7.33 2.99
CA TYR A 28 -0.26 8.75 3.34
C TYR A 28 0.62 9.54 2.33
N GLU A 29 1.54 8.89 1.62
CA GLU A 29 2.34 9.51 0.58
C GLU A 29 1.46 9.98 -0.59
N PHE A 30 0.46 9.18 -0.96
CA PHE A 30 -0.50 9.51 -2.01
C PHE A 30 -1.52 10.56 -1.58
N ALA A 31 -1.82 10.66 -0.28
CA ALA A 31 -2.68 11.72 0.24
C ALA A 31 -2.14 13.13 0.00
N GLN A 32 -0.86 13.26 -0.31
CA GLN A 32 -0.26 14.53 -0.72
C GLN A 32 -0.61 14.93 -2.16
N ILE A 33 -1.14 14.01 -2.96
CA ILE A 33 -1.43 14.21 -4.38
C ILE A 33 -2.94 14.30 -4.62
N TYR A 34 -3.71 13.46 -3.92
CA TYR A 34 -5.17 13.42 -4.03
C TYR A 34 -5.81 12.89 -2.73
N ASP A 35 -7.13 13.07 -2.60
CA ASP A 35 -7.87 12.54 -1.46
C ASP A 35 -8.03 11.01 -1.58
N ILE A 36 -7.27 10.27 -0.79
CA ILE A 36 -7.28 8.80 -0.80
C ILE A 36 -8.57 8.21 -0.21
N ASN A 37 -9.42 9.01 0.45
CA ASN A 37 -10.72 8.54 0.95
C ASN A 37 -11.71 8.23 -0.19
N CYS A 38 -11.38 8.54 -1.44
CA CYS A 38 -12.14 8.07 -2.60
C CYS A 38 -11.99 6.56 -2.88
N LEU A 39 -11.05 5.88 -2.23
CA LEU A 39 -10.83 4.44 -2.35
C LEU A 39 -11.75 3.66 -1.42
N GLY A 40 -12.09 2.43 -1.79
CA GLY A 40 -12.87 1.55 -0.92
C GLY A 40 -12.07 1.10 0.31
N THR A 41 -10.85 0.73 0.10
CA THR A 41 -9.79 0.45 1.08
C THR A 41 -8.48 0.31 0.34
N PHE A 42 -7.42 -0.12 1.01
CA PHE A 42 -6.18 -0.46 0.31
C PHE A 42 -5.33 -1.49 1.07
N SER A 43 -4.40 -2.10 0.34
CA SER A 43 -3.39 -2.99 0.93
C SER A 43 -2.06 -2.26 0.99
N PHE A 44 -1.60 -1.95 2.18
CA PHE A 44 -0.28 -1.34 2.34
C PHE A 44 0.85 -2.38 2.22
N LYS A 45 2.07 -1.92 2.35
CA LYS A 45 3.27 -2.74 2.19
C LYS A 45 3.26 -3.99 3.07
N GLY A 46 3.56 -5.14 2.49
CA GLY A 46 3.76 -6.38 3.23
C GLY A 46 4.80 -6.20 4.33
N THR A 47 4.45 -6.64 5.54
CA THR A 47 5.24 -6.36 6.75
C THR A 47 5.71 -7.66 7.38
N THR A 48 6.99 -7.70 7.76
CA THR A 48 7.62 -8.82 8.45
C THR A 48 7.80 -8.51 9.93
N LEU A 49 8.02 -9.53 10.75
CA LEU A 49 8.24 -9.37 12.19
C LEU A 49 9.43 -8.45 12.46
N THR A 50 10.53 -8.69 11.77
CA THR A 50 11.74 -7.88 11.85
C THR A 50 11.93 -7.04 10.59
N PRO A 51 12.63 -5.89 10.64
CA PRO A 51 12.93 -5.09 9.47
C PRO A 51 13.63 -5.89 8.36
N ARG A 52 13.31 -5.57 7.10
CA ARG A 52 14.00 -6.09 5.91
C ARG A 52 14.44 -4.95 5.02
N TYR A 53 15.72 -4.91 4.72
CA TYR A 53 16.30 -3.89 3.82
C TYR A 53 16.02 -4.19 2.34
N GLY A 54 15.57 -5.42 2.05
CA GLY A 54 15.40 -5.89 0.68
C GLY A 54 16.72 -6.35 0.04
N ASN A 55 16.65 -6.59 -1.27
CA ASN A 55 17.80 -7.06 -2.04
C ASN A 55 18.80 -5.91 -2.32
N PRO A 56 20.07 -6.22 -2.59
CA PRO A 56 21.02 -5.23 -3.11
C PRO A 56 20.54 -4.61 -4.43
N THR A 57 20.89 -3.38 -4.67
CA THR A 57 20.64 -2.71 -5.96
C THR A 57 21.65 -3.19 -7.04
N PRO A 58 21.27 -3.18 -8.34
CA PRO A 58 19.99 -2.71 -8.91
C PRO A 58 18.84 -3.67 -8.64
N ARG A 59 17.62 -3.13 -8.43
CA ARG A 59 16.41 -3.89 -8.11
C ARG A 59 15.34 -3.82 -9.18
N ILE A 60 15.53 -2.97 -10.17
CA ILE A 60 14.58 -2.70 -11.25
C ILE A 60 15.32 -2.81 -12.57
N ALA A 61 14.72 -3.49 -13.54
CA ALA A 61 15.18 -3.57 -14.92
C ALA A 61 14.02 -3.32 -15.86
N GLU A 62 14.25 -2.49 -16.86
CA GLU A 62 13.28 -2.24 -17.93
C GLU A 62 13.48 -3.21 -19.09
N TYR A 63 12.40 -3.57 -19.75
CA TYR A 63 12.39 -4.24 -21.03
C TYR A 63 11.25 -3.70 -21.89
N ALA A 64 11.18 -4.06 -23.17
CA ALA A 64 10.24 -3.47 -24.12
C ALA A 64 8.76 -3.56 -23.72
N GLY A 65 8.37 -4.55 -22.92
CA GLY A 65 7.00 -4.79 -22.47
C GLY A 65 6.69 -4.32 -21.05
N GLY A 66 7.66 -3.79 -20.29
CA GLY A 66 7.42 -3.38 -18.91
C GLY A 66 8.66 -3.33 -18.03
N LEU A 67 8.45 -3.60 -16.73
CA LEU A 67 9.46 -3.58 -15.69
C LEU A 67 9.55 -4.94 -14.99
N LEU A 68 10.77 -5.35 -14.67
CA LEU A 68 11.07 -6.42 -13.72
C LEU A 68 11.57 -5.80 -12.42
N ASN A 69 11.16 -6.33 -11.29
CA ASN A 69 11.70 -5.90 -10.01
C ASN A 69 12.12 -7.07 -9.13
N SER A 70 13.04 -6.80 -8.24
CA SER A 70 13.49 -7.71 -7.19
C SER A 70 13.75 -6.90 -5.92
N VAL A 71 12.70 -6.27 -5.38
CA VAL A 71 12.81 -5.41 -4.19
C VAL A 71 13.18 -6.22 -2.95
N GLY A 72 12.64 -7.43 -2.80
CA GLY A 72 12.93 -8.31 -1.67
C GLY A 72 12.15 -7.98 -0.41
N LEU A 73 10.90 -7.53 -0.54
CA LEU A 73 9.98 -7.24 0.56
C LEU A 73 10.56 -6.24 1.58
N GLN A 74 11.17 -5.15 1.09
CA GLN A 74 11.68 -4.08 1.96
C GLN A 74 10.57 -3.49 2.81
N ASN A 75 10.75 -3.49 4.12
CA ASN A 75 9.81 -2.91 5.08
C ASN A 75 10.49 -2.68 6.43
N PRO A 76 9.98 -1.75 7.27
CA PRO A 76 10.61 -1.39 8.53
C PRO A 76 10.33 -2.35 9.68
N GLY A 77 9.56 -3.42 9.46
CA GLY A 77 9.13 -4.34 10.51
C GLY A 77 7.82 -3.91 11.19
N VAL A 78 7.13 -4.88 11.79
CA VAL A 78 5.78 -4.68 12.32
C VAL A 78 5.71 -3.63 13.43
N GLU A 79 6.73 -3.54 14.28
CA GLU A 79 6.73 -2.55 15.37
C GLU A 79 6.77 -1.10 14.83
N ALA A 80 7.63 -0.83 13.85
CA ALA A 80 7.69 0.50 13.23
C ALA A 80 6.39 0.81 12.46
N VAL A 81 5.80 -0.18 11.79
CA VAL A 81 4.51 0.01 11.12
C VAL A 81 3.43 0.41 12.12
N ILE A 82 3.34 -0.24 13.27
CA ILE A 82 2.33 0.08 14.30
C ILE A 82 2.59 1.45 14.92
N ARG A 83 3.85 1.78 15.19
CA ARG A 83 4.19 3.01 15.93
C ARG A 83 4.25 4.27 15.05
N GLU A 84 4.59 4.12 13.78
CA GLU A 84 4.89 5.25 12.90
C GLU A 84 3.97 5.30 11.67
N GLU A 85 3.88 4.21 10.91
CA GLU A 85 3.20 4.22 9.63
C GLU A 85 1.67 4.28 9.77
N LEU A 86 1.09 3.45 10.64
CA LEU A 86 -0.35 3.45 10.87
C LEU A 86 -0.89 4.74 11.50
N PRO A 87 -0.20 5.38 12.47
CA PRO A 87 -0.62 6.70 12.95
C PRO A 87 -0.66 7.76 11.84
N ARG A 88 0.36 7.83 10.99
CA ARG A 88 0.37 8.74 9.84
C ARG A 88 -0.78 8.49 8.87
N LEU A 89 -1.06 7.21 8.59
CA LEU A 89 -2.19 6.86 7.75
C LEU A 89 -3.51 7.32 8.35
N ARG A 90 -3.72 7.13 9.65
CA ARG A 90 -4.95 7.53 10.36
C ARG A 90 -5.23 9.03 10.35
N GLU A 91 -4.25 9.85 10.03
CA GLU A 91 -4.44 11.30 9.89
C GLU A 91 -5.13 11.67 8.57
N VAL A 92 -5.11 10.78 7.58
CA VAL A 92 -5.53 11.08 6.20
C VAL A 92 -6.54 10.09 5.61
N PHE A 93 -6.84 8.97 6.34
CA PHE A 93 -7.75 7.92 5.85
C PHE A 93 -8.69 7.40 6.94
#